data_68ed3f8934c2d3dfc561a722223baf5f
#
_entry.id   68ed3f8934c2d3dfc561a722223baf5f
#
_cell.length_a   1.000
_cell.length_b   1.000
_cell.length_c   1.000
_cell.angle_alpha   90.00
_cell.angle_beta   90.00
_cell.angle_gamma   90.00
#
_symmetry.space_group_name_H-M   'P 1'
#
loop_
_entity.id
_entity.type
_entity.pdbx_description
1 polymer ?
#
loop_
_entity_poly.entity_id
_entity_poly.type
_entity_poly.pdbx_seq_one_letter_code
_entity_poly.pdbx_strand_id
1 'polypeptide(L)'
;QMIKHAIENIDYDYDYIAHIRPTTPLRKISDLNSAIKSFINSKFTSLRSVHEMSETSYKSVEINNGTLRSLKNFNFTIDELNAPRQKFNKTYNPNGLIDIYKKSFIIRNKLLFGNKVKAFKTSYSHEIDNKDDLNYMEFLCKKKI
;
A
#
# COMPACT_ATOMS: atom_id res chain seq x y z
N GLN A 1 -7.40 -13.46 -5.60
CA GLN A 1 -8.67 -14.22 -5.81
C GLN A 1 -9.87 -13.30 -5.85
N MET A 2 -10.16 -12.47 -4.82
CA MET A 2 -11.35 -11.62 -4.68
C MET A 2 -11.59 -10.69 -5.89
N ILE A 3 -10.62 -9.90 -6.34
CA ILE A 3 -10.78 -8.98 -7.47
C ILE A 3 -11.09 -9.74 -8.78
N LYS A 4 -10.45 -10.88 -9.01
CA LYS A 4 -10.74 -11.70 -10.21
C LYS A 4 -12.17 -12.22 -10.18
N HIS A 5 -12.61 -12.74 -9.03
CA HIS A 5 -13.98 -13.18 -8.83
C HIS A 5 -14.98 -12.03 -9.06
N ALA A 6 -14.69 -10.83 -8.56
CA ALA A 6 -15.56 -9.68 -8.81
C ALA A 6 -15.68 -9.34 -10.31
N ILE A 7 -14.56 -9.40 -11.06
CA ILE A 7 -14.57 -9.16 -12.52
C ILE A 7 -15.47 -10.16 -13.26
N GLU A 8 -15.49 -11.41 -12.81
CA GLU A 8 -16.25 -12.49 -13.42
C GLU A 8 -17.75 -12.41 -13.12
N ASN A 9 -18.16 -11.69 -12.06
CA ASN A 9 -19.53 -11.65 -11.58
C ASN A 9 -20.19 -10.26 -11.66
N ILE A 10 -19.49 -9.24 -12.13
CA ILE A 10 -20.06 -7.90 -12.34
C ILE A 10 -20.52 -7.79 -13.80
N ASP A 11 -21.84 -7.70 -14.00
CA ASP A 11 -22.50 -7.67 -15.30
C ASP A 11 -22.73 -6.23 -15.79
N TYR A 12 -21.67 -5.44 -15.91
CA TYR A 12 -21.68 -4.18 -16.65
C TYR A 12 -20.28 -3.84 -17.16
N ASP A 13 -20.18 -2.96 -18.13
CA ASP A 13 -18.90 -2.59 -18.74
C ASP A 13 -18.17 -1.51 -17.94
N TYR A 14 -16.87 -1.72 -17.73
CA TYR A 14 -15.98 -0.80 -17.02
C TYR A 14 -14.53 -1.06 -17.40
N ASP A 15 -13.72 -0.02 -17.42
CA ASP A 15 -12.29 -0.10 -17.76
C ASP A 15 -11.39 -0.23 -16.54
N TYR A 16 -11.82 0.33 -15.41
CA TYR A 16 -11.00 0.45 -14.19
C TYR A 16 -11.74 -0.10 -12.97
N ILE A 17 -10.98 -0.64 -12.05
CA ILE A 17 -11.46 -1.14 -10.77
C ILE A 17 -10.74 -0.38 -9.67
N ALA A 18 -11.48 0.35 -8.85
CA ALA A 18 -10.96 0.95 -7.63
C ALA A 18 -11.26 0.04 -6.44
N HIS A 19 -10.24 -0.57 -5.90
CA HIS A 19 -10.34 -1.44 -4.72
C HIS A 19 -10.09 -0.61 -3.46
N ILE A 20 -11.10 -0.48 -2.64
CA ILE A 20 -11.11 0.28 -1.39
C ILE A 20 -11.31 -0.72 -0.25
N ARG A 21 -10.35 -0.79 0.69
CA ARG A 21 -10.42 -1.74 1.80
C ARG A 21 -11.24 -1.17 2.95
N PRO A 22 -12.21 -1.90 3.52
CA PRO A 22 -13.00 -1.43 4.65
C PRO A 22 -12.14 -1.20 5.90
N THR A 23 -11.03 -1.92 6.06
CA THR A 23 -10.10 -1.79 7.18
C THR A 23 -9.33 -0.47 7.23
N THR A 24 -9.47 0.40 6.23
CA THR A 24 -8.89 1.76 6.23
C THR A 24 -10.03 2.79 6.18
N PRO A 25 -10.79 3.04 7.26
CA PRO A 25 -12.04 3.81 7.21
C PRO A 25 -11.85 5.33 7.07
N LEU A 26 -10.78 5.91 7.62
CA LEU A 26 -10.57 7.37 7.60
C LEU A 26 -9.92 7.85 6.30
N ARG A 27 -10.69 7.86 5.22
CA ARG A 27 -10.26 8.37 3.91
C ARG A 27 -10.77 9.78 3.66
N LYS A 28 -9.96 10.56 2.95
CA LYS A 28 -10.41 11.83 2.38
C LYS A 28 -10.89 11.56 0.94
N ILE A 29 -12.06 12.07 0.61
CA ILE A 29 -12.61 11.99 -0.76
C ILE A 29 -11.65 12.64 -1.78
N SER A 30 -10.97 13.72 -1.38
CA SER A 30 -9.94 14.39 -2.18
C SER A 30 -8.80 13.45 -2.60
N ASP A 31 -8.36 12.55 -1.70
CA ASP A 31 -7.27 11.62 -1.99
C ASP A 31 -7.74 10.55 -2.99
N LEU A 32 -8.96 10.03 -2.83
CA LEU A 32 -9.54 9.09 -3.78
C LEU A 32 -9.66 9.71 -5.18
N ASN A 33 -10.23 10.90 -5.27
CA ASN A 33 -10.39 11.61 -6.53
C ASN A 33 -9.03 11.92 -7.20
N SER A 34 -8.05 12.31 -6.41
CA SER A 34 -6.70 12.59 -6.91
C SER A 34 -6.00 11.32 -7.42
N ALA A 35 -6.15 10.20 -6.71
CA ALA A 35 -5.63 8.90 -7.14
C ALA A 35 -6.23 8.48 -8.48
N ILE A 36 -7.57 8.53 -8.60
CA ILE A 36 -8.31 8.19 -9.82
C ILE A 36 -7.86 9.10 -10.98
N LYS A 37 -7.91 10.42 -10.82
CA LYS A 37 -7.49 11.38 -11.85
C LYS A 37 -6.04 11.15 -12.30
N SER A 38 -5.14 10.84 -11.36
CA SER A 38 -3.74 10.61 -11.67
C SER A 38 -3.49 9.31 -12.45
N PHE A 39 -4.43 8.35 -12.36
CA PHE A 39 -4.27 7.03 -12.98
C PHE A 39 -4.97 6.91 -14.33
N ILE A 40 -6.17 7.49 -14.48
CA ILE A 40 -6.92 7.48 -15.74
C ILE A 40 -6.03 8.01 -16.88
N ASN A 41 -6.01 7.31 -18.02
CA ASN A 41 -5.19 7.63 -19.19
C ASN A 41 -3.67 7.55 -18.96
N SER A 42 -3.22 7.00 -17.83
CA SER A 42 -1.79 6.79 -17.59
C SER A 42 -1.27 5.54 -18.31
N LYS A 43 0.07 5.48 -18.51
CA LYS A 43 0.75 4.31 -19.08
C LYS A 43 0.98 3.17 -18.05
N PHE A 44 0.56 3.36 -16.80
CA PHE A 44 0.71 2.35 -15.76
C PHE A 44 -0.36 1.27 -15.87
N THR A 45 -0.04 0.06 -15.41
CA THR A 45 -0.95 -1.09 -15.40
C THR A 45 -1.88 -1.07 -14.19
N SER A 46 -1.40 -0.51 -13.09
CA SER A 46 -2.12 -0.35 -11.84
C SER A 46 -1.58 0.84 -11.05
N LEU A 47 -2.31 1.24 -10.01
CA LEU A 47 -1.88 2.21 -9.01
C LEU A 47 -2.01 1.58 -7.62
N ARG A 48 -1.07 1.89 -6.74
CA ARG A 48 -1.13 1.51 -5.34
C ARG A 48 -0.83 2.69 -4.42
N SER A 49 -1.69 2.91 -3.44
CA SER A 49 -1.45 3.92 -2.42
C SER A 49 -0.39 3.47 -1.43
N VAL A 50 0.50 4.40 -1.07
CA VAL A 50 1.60 4.16 -0.15
C VAL A 50 1.81 5.39 0.75
N HIS A 51 2.31 5.18 1.98
CA HIS A 51 2.83 6.25 2.82
C HIS A 51 4.31 6.03 3.13
N GLU A 52 5.04 7.11 3.41
CA GLU A 52 6.44 7.01 3.82
C GLU A 52 6.53 6.34 5.18
N MET A 53 7.41 5.36 5.32
CA MET A 53 7.63 4.66 6.58
C MET A 53 8.36 5.57 7.57
N SER A 54 7.93 5.53 8.84
CA SER A 54 8.66 6.20 9.93
C SER A 54 10.05 5.60 10.14
N GLU A 55 10.14 4.28 10.01
CA GLU A 55 11.37 3.50 10.05
C GLU A 55 11.66 2.95 8.65
N THR A 56 12.89 3.14 8.16
CA THR A 56 13.23 2.59 6.84
C THR A 56 13.39 1.06 6.88
N SER A 57 12.85 0.38 5.86
CA SER A 57 13.01 -1.08 5.74
C SER A 57 14.48 -1.53 5.65
N TYR A 58 15.39 -0.64 5.25
CA TYR A 58 16.82 -0.95 5.20
C TYR A 58 17.41 -1.28 6.57
N LYS A 59 16.81 -0.80 7.66
CA LYS A 59 17.23 -1.09 9.04
C LYS A 59 16.53 -2.30 9.66
N SER A 60 15.65 -2.95 8.91
CA SER A 60 14.98 -4.17 9.38
C SER A 60 15.96 -5.34 9.41
N VAL A 61 15.78 -6.21 10.40
CA VAL A 61 16.62 -7.39 10.61
C VAL A 61 15.76 -8.65 10.67
N GLU A 62 16.35 -9.78 10.35
CA GLU A 62 15.78 -11.10 10.57
C GLU A 62 16.55 -11.86 11.63
N ILE A 63 15.89 -12.77 12.32
CA ILE A 63 16.53 -13.67 13.29
C ILE A 63 16.71 -15.03 12.63
N ASN A 64 17.97 -15.48 12.57
CA ASN A 64 18.30 -16.81 12.07
C ASN A 64 19.15 -17.55 13.12
N ASN A 65 18.62 -18.63 13.68
CA ASN A 65 19.25 -19.42 14.73
C ASN A 65 19.78 -18.57 15.92
N GLY A 66 18.95 -17.62 16.38
CA GLY A 66 19.30 -16.74 17.50
C GLY A 66 20.26 -15.58 17.13
N THR A 67 20.66 -15.45 15.86
CA THR A 67 21.58 -14.41 15.40
C THR A 67 20.81 -13.39 14.55
N LEU A 68 21.08 -12.10 14.78
CA LEU A 68 20.54 -11.01 13.95
C LEU A 68 21.31 -10.90 12.63
N ARG A 69 20.54 -10.73 11.55
CA ARG A 69 21.09 -10.46 10.20
C ARG A 69 20.28 -9.37 9.52
N SER A 70 20.91 -8.60 8.63
CA SER A 70 20.15 -7.73 7.71
C SER A 70 19.27 -8.59 6.80
N LEU A 71 18.16 -8.01 6.30
CA LEU A 71 17.33 -8.70 5.32
C LEU A 71 18.16 -9.14 4.11
N LYS A 72 17.92 -10.35 3.63
CA LYS A 72 18.73 -11.05 2.61
C LYS A 72 19.06 -10.22 1.36
N ASN A 73 18.19 -9.27 1.00
CA ASN A 73 18.38 -8.42 -0.18
C ASN A 73 19.14 -7.12 0.11
N PHE A 74 19.46 -6.86 1.37
CA PHE A 74 20.21 -5.69 1.82
C PHE A 74 21.59 -6.15 2.28
N ASN A 75 22.60 -5.79 1.53
CA ASN A 75 23.97 -6.23 1.79
C ASN A 75 24.64 -5.34 2.84
N PHE A 76 24.04 -5.25 4.05
CA PHE A 76 24.53 -4.46 5.17
C PHE A 76 24.97 -5.37 6.33
N THR A 77 26.03 -4.96 7.02
CA THR A 77 26.35 -5.49 8.34
C THR A 77 25.43 -4.91 9.41
N ILE A 78 25.35 -5.55 10.58
CA ILE A 78 24.56 -5.03 11.71
C ILE A 78 25.07 -3.65 12.17
N ASP A 79 26.40 -3.43 12.13
CA ASP A 79 26.98 -2.13 12.48
C ASP A 79 26.58 -1.02 11.51
N GLU A 80 26.55 -1.30 10.20
CA GLU A 80 26.09 -0.33 9.19
C GLU A 80 24.62 0.04 9.38
N LEU A 81 23.79 -0.90 9.85
CA LEU A 81 22.37 -0.64 10.16
C LEU A 81 22.19 0.32 11.34
N ASN A 82 23.22 0.51 12.17
CA ASN A 82 23.21 1.46 13.29
C ASN A 82 23.37 2.92 12.85
N ALA A 83 23.67 3.16 11.58
CA ALA A 83 23.80 4.51 11.02
C ALA A 83 22.49 5.32 11.14
N PRO A 84 22.54 6.66 11.19
CA PRO A 84 21.35 7.51 11.18
C PRO A 84 20.43 7.22 9.99
N ARG A 85 19.10 7.26 10.22
CA ARG A 85 18.07 6.98 9.19
C ARG A 85 18.30 7.75 7.89
N GLN A 86 18.80 8.98 7.98
CA GLN A 86 19.02 9.88 6.83
C GLN A 86 20.05 9.36 5.83
N LYS A 87 20.88 8.39 6.23
CA LYS A 87 21.84 7.71 5.33
C LYS A 87 21.19 6.68 4.41
N PHE A 88 19.96 6.26 4.70
CA PHE A 88 19.24 5.27 3.93
C PHE A 88 18.19 5.92 3.03
N ASN A 89 17.89 5.27 1.90
CA ASN A 89 16.80 5.70 1.04
C ASN A 89 15.46 5.60 1.79
N LYS A 90 14.53 6.48 1.43
CA LYS A 90 13.15 6.41 1.92
C LYS A 90 12.48 5.14 1.43
N THR A 91 11.76 4.49 2.32
CA THR A 91 10.92 3.34 2.01
C THR A 91 9.45 3.66 2.28
N TYR A 92 8.56 2.92 1.63
CA TYR A 92 7.13 3.19 1.65
C TYR A 92 6.36 1.92 1.98
N ASN A 93 5.32 2.06 2.80
CA ASN A 93 4.37 1.00 3.09
C ASN A 93 3.12 1.14 2.23
N PRO A 94 2.66 0.08 1.54
CA PRO A 94 1.30 0.03 1.02
C PRO A 94 0.28 0.17 2.16
N ASN A 95 -0.74 1.01 1.99
CA ASN A 95 -1.61 1.39 3.11
C ASN A 95 -3.11 1.14 2.90
N GLY A 96 -3.47 0.33 1.93
CA GLY A 96 -4.87 -0.07 1.72
C GLY A 96 -5.88 1.06 1.44
N LEU A 97 -5.43 2.32 1.32
CA LEU A 97 -6.32 3.44 1.08
C LEU A 97 -7.05 3.30 -0.25
N ILE A 98 -6.31 3.03 -1.34
CA ILE A 98 -6.85 2.72 -2.66
C ILE A 98 -5.82 1.96 -3.50
N ASP A 99 -6.25 0.89 -4.14
CA ASP A 99 -5.58 0.28 -5.28
C ASP A 99 -6.45 0.45 -6.53
N ILE A 100 -5.85 0.77 -7.69
CA ILE A 100 -6.60 0.89 -8.95
C ILE A 100 -5.98 -0.03 -9.99
N TYR A 101 -6.83 -0.73 -10.72
CA TYR A 101 -6.42 -1.70 -11.73
C TYR A 101 -7.07 -1.44 -13.08
N LYS A 102 -6.38 -1.73 -14.17
CA LYS A 102 -6.98 -1.83 -15.52
C LYS A 102 -7.58 -3.21 -15.72
N LYS A 103 -8.88 -3.31 -15.98
CA LYS A 103 -9.59 -4.57 -16.29
C LYS A 103 -8.90 -5.33 -17.42
N SER A 104 -8.58 -4.65 -18.51
CA SER A 104 -7.93 -5.24 -19.68
C SER A 104 -6.58 -5.87 -19.36
N PHE A 105 -5.79 -5.28 -18.44
CA PHE A 105 -4.51 -5.84 -18.01
C PHE A 105 -4.72 -7.13 -17.21
N ILE A 106 -5.66 -7.14 -16.26
CA ILE A 106 -5.94 -8.33 -15.42
C ILE A 106 -6.40 -9.49 -16.29
N ILE A 107 -7.34 -9.24 -17.23
CA ILE A 107 -7.87 -10.29 -18.12
C ILE A 107 -6.74 -10.91 -18.95
N ARG A 108 -5.88 -10.08 -19.54
CA ARG A 108 -4.79 -10.53 -20.43
C ARG A 108 -3.68 -11.25 -19.68
N ASN A 109 -3.24 -10.73 -18.54
CA ASN A 109 -2.02 -11.18 -17.88
C ASN A 109 -2.27 -12.07 -16.64
N LYS A 110 -3.51 -12.16 -16.18
CA LYS A 110 -3.89 -12.87 -14.94
C LYS A 110 -3.17 -12.37 -13.68
N LEU A 111 -2.63 -11.13 -13.74
CA LEU A 111 -1.95 -10.44 -12.66
C LEU A 111 -2.73 -9.18 -12.26
N LEU A 112 -2.71 -8.79 -10.98
CA LEU A 112 -3.37 -7.56 -10.50
C LEU A 112 -2.51 -6.32 -10.81
N PHE A 113 -1.26 -6.32 -10.40
CA PHE A 113 -0.40 -5.15 -10.45
C PHE A 113 0.47 -5.07 -11.72
N GLY A 114 1.12 -6.18 -12.10
CA GLY A 114 2.13 -6.17 -13.15
C GLY A 114 3.44 -5.50 -12.70
N ASN A 115 4.26 -5.10 -13.67
CA ASN A 115 5.57 -4.50 -13.44
C ASN A 115 5.61 -2.96 -13.58
N LYS A 116 4.49 -2.33 -13.97
CA LYS A 116 4.35 -0.87 -14.11
C LYS A 116 3.28 -0.34 -13.15
N VAL A 117 3.59 -0.36 -11.86
CA VAL A 117 2.70 0.10 -10.79
C VAL A 117 2.98 1.56 -10.47
N LYS A 118 1.96 2.41 -10.55
CA LYS A 118 2.06 3.80 -10.13
C LYS A 118 1.99 3.90 -8.61
N ALA A 119 2.99 4.50 -7.97
CA ALA A 119 2.92 4.84 -6.57
C ALA A 119 2.08 6.11 -6.38
N PHE A 120 1.07 6.04 -5.51
CA PHE A 120 0.29 7.19 -5.07
C PHE A 120 0.62 7.47 -3.61
N LYS A 121 1.41 8.52 -3.37
CA LYS A 121 1.84 8.89 -2.01
C LYS A 121 0.72 9.58 -1.27
N THR A 122 0.47 9.14 -0.04
CA THR A 122 -0.49 9.73 0.89
C THR A 122 0.19 10.09 2.22
N SER A 123 -0.51 10.81 3.07
CA SER A 123 -0.18 10.85 4.49
C SER A 123 -0.35 9.46 5.11
N TYR A 124 0.15 9.29 6.33
CA TYR A 124 -0.04 8.05 7.09
C TYR A 124 -1.54 7.72 7.20
N SER A 125 -1.88 6.46 6.99
CA SER A 125 -3.23 5.93 7.10
C SER A 125 -3.22 4.77 8.09
N HIS A 126 -4.12 4.81 9.05
CA HIS A 126 -4.30 3.72 10.00
C HIS A 126 -5.14 2.62 9.37
N GLU A 127 -4.73 1.38 9.54
CA GLU A 127 -5.50 0.17 9.21
C GLU A 127 -6.03 -0.45 10.50
N ILE A 128 -7.17 -1.13 10.43
CA ILE A 128 -7.78 -1.88 11.54
C ILE A 128 -7.51 -3.35 11.30
N ASP A 129 -6.52 -3.90 12.00
CA ASP A 129 -6.16 -5.30 11.94
C ASP A 129 -6.53 -6.05 13.24
N ASN A 130 -6.70 -5.33 14.34
CA ASN A 130 -7.01 -5.88 15.65
C ASN A 130 -7.94 -4.95 16.46
N LYS A 131 -8.26 -5.35 17.68
CA LYS A 131 -9.18 -4.62 18.57
C LYS A 131 -8.60 -3.29 19.06
N ASP A 132 -7.29 -3.22 19.25
CA ASP A 132 -6.63 -1.98 19.71
C ASP A 132 -6.62 -0.94 18.61
N ASP A 133 -6.43 -1.34 17.36
CA ASP A 133 -6.57 -0.46 16.20
C ASP A 133 -7.98 0.10 16.10
N LEU A 134 -9.00 -0.73 16.32
CA LEU A 134 -10.40 -0.30 16.31
C LEU A 134 -10.65 0.75 17.41
N ASN A 135 -10.22 0.48 18.63
CA ASN A 135 -10.37 1.41 19.78
C ASN A 135 -9.67 2.76 19.47
N TYR A 136 -8.47 2.71 18.86
CA TYR A 136 -7.75 3.90 18.45
C TYR A 136 -8.49 4.68 17.34
N MET A 137 -9.07 3.99 16.38
CA MET A 137 -9.86 4.62 15.34
C MET A 137 -11.14 5.28 15.88
N GLU A 138 -11.83 4.65 16.82
CA GLU A 138 -12.97 5.26 17.52
C GLU A 138 -12.57 6.54 18.26
N PHE A 139 -11.42 6.53 18.93
CA PHE A 139 -10.88 7.72 19.59
C PHE A 139 -10.60 8.85 18.57
N LEU A 140 -9.99 8.54 17.42
CA LEU A 140 -9.74 9.53 16.37
C LEU A 140 -11.02 10.10 15.77
N CYS A 141 -12.07 9.29 15.61
CA CYS A 141 -13.37 9.75 15.14
C CYS A 141 -14.01 10.74 16.13
N LYS A 142 -13.96 10.45 17.42
CA LYS A 142 -14.49 11.32 18.48
C LYS A 142 -13.76 12.67 18.58
N LYS A 143 -12.46 12.72 18.24
CA LYS A 143 -11.68 13.97 18.23
C LYS A 143 -11.95 14.88 17.03
N LYS A 144 -12.61 14.40 16.00
CA LYS A 144 -12.91 15.17 14.77
C LYS A 144 -14.29 15.81 14.79
N ILE A 145 -15.07 15.58 15.84
CA ILE A 145 -16.34 16.23 16.14
C ILE A 145 -16.07 17.37 17.12
#